data_06053a2e3fad4637a81f35d72aeaee7d
#
_entry.id   06053a2e3fad4637a81f35d72aeaee7d
#
_cell.length_a   1.000
_cell.length_b   1.000
_cell.length_c   1.000
_cell.angle_alpha   90.00
_cell.angle_beta   90.00
_cell.angle_gamma   90.00
#
_symmetry.space_group_name_H-M   'P 1'
#
loop_
_entity.id
_entity.type
_entity.pdbx_description
1 polymer ?
#
loop_
_entity_poly.entity_id
_entity_poly.type
_entity_poly.pdbx_seq_one_letter_code
_entity_poly.pdbx_strand_id
1 'polypeptide(L)'
;MIFLWFGGIGTYIRATTESDTQVGDRANDAIRITGEQVRAKIIGEGANLGVTQRGRIEYISNGGRCNTDAIDNSAGVNCSDIEVNLKIVLASALRAKTLTREERNKLLKKMTPQVEQLVLRNNYLQPLALSLAESQSTTDLPYQIRFMHDLEQKKLLDRRVEMLPDEQILRQRITQGKGLIRPELAVIFAYAKLTLKEEIAHSPIVDDHYFNAALLNYFPTQIQENFEKEVINHQLRRNIIATLIANDIVNRGGPTFVKQLHDATEQKTENIIRVFIAIRDGFEIPHLSDQIDKLDNKIPGLVQNKLYAAMTPMLFETTNWGLHNMDISRPLEEIVKTIKQARNVIEKELMHSHDNDVKQKIEEKARHYGEEGAPKTLAKQLALLEAAPIICDISLIAKQSNSDLIKTAGIYFSLAQIIRINRINEASRIIPVVDYYDSMALNQAKESISESLRKIVIKILKNYGKKEDPFTTWKKTEEDHIHDVTNRISALIENDLNISRFTFAAGLISQLQNTGFQT
;
A
#
# COMPACT_ATOMS: atom_id res chain seq x y z
N MET A 1 31.68 14.10 -11.42
CA MET A 1 30.45 13.95 -12.22
C MET A 1 29.32 13.52 -11.31
N ILE A 2 28.13 14.12 -11.42
CA ILE A 2 27.00 13.80 -10.53
C ILE A 2 26.16 12.68 -11.14
N PHE A 3 25.90 12.70 -12.43
CA PHE A 3 25.00 11.82 -13.15
C PHE A 3 25.66 11.21 -14.39
N LEU A 4 25.49 9.90 -14.56
CA LEU A 4 25.87 9.12 -15.73
C LEU A 4 24.62 8.50 -16.35
N TRP A 5 24.35 8.77 -17.63
CA TRP A 5 23.20 8.27 -18.36
C TRP A 5 23.64 7.38 -19.52
N PHE A 6 23.13 6.14 -19.54
CA PHE A 6 23.33 5.22 -20.65
C PHE A 6 22.20 5.36 -21.68
N GLY A 7 22.51 5.95 -22.82
CA GLY A 7 21.56 6.16 -23.92
C GLY A 7 21.67 5.15 -25.06
N GLY A 8 22.65 4.24 -25.02
CA GLY A 8 22.92 3.24 -26.04
C GLY A 8 23.11 1.84 -25.47
N ILE A 9 22.86 0.80 -26.29
CA ILE A 9 22.98 -0.61 -25.89
C ILE A 9 24.46 -0.97 -25.71
N GLY A 10 24.74 -1.71 -24.64
CA GLY A 10 26.06 -2.23 -24.28
C GLY A 10 26.22 -2.33 -22.77
N THR A 11 27.09 -3.23 -22.29
CA THR A 11 27.38 -3.42 -20.87
C THR A 11 28.72 -2.78 -20.51
N TYR A 12 28.67 -1.64 -19.86
CA TYR A 12 29.82 -0.79 -19.58
C TYR A 12 30.32 -0.91 -18.14
N ILE A 13 29.51 -1.44 -17.24
CA ILE A 13 29.84 -1.61 -15.82
C ILE A 13 29.52 -3.04 -15.40
N ARG A 14 30.48 -3.71 -14.78
CA ARG A 14 30.36 -5.03 -14.15
C ARG A 14 30.79 -4.99 -12.69
N ALA A 15 30.58 -6.05 -11.94
CA ALA A 15 31.20 -6.20 -10.63
C ALA A 15 32.69 -6.57 -10.76
N THR A 16 33.47 -6.28 -9.71
CA THR A 16 34.87 -6.75 -9.58
C THR A 16 34.98 -8.27 -9.61
N THR A 17 33.94 -8.95 -9.15
CA THR A 17 33.86 -10.44 -9.12
C THR A 17 33.44 -11.06 -10.45
N GLU A 18 33.12 -10.26 -11.47
CA GLU A 18 32.75 -10.72 -12.82
C GLU A 18 33.92 -10.53 -13.78
N SER A 19 34.12 -11.47 -14.70
CA SER A 19 35.04 -11.32 -15.83
C SER A 19 34.32 -10.78 -17.05
N ASP A 20 35.05 -10.15 -17.99
CA ASP A 20 34.49 -9.65 -19.26
C ASP A 20 33.89 -10.79 -20.08
N THR A 21 34.45 -12.00 -20.00
CA THR A 21 33.91 -13.19 -20.65
C THR A 21 32.53 -13.57 -20.10
N GLN A 22 32.30 -13.42 -18.80
CA GLN A 22 30.99 -13.69 -18.16
C GLN A 22 29.95 -12.66 -18.55
N VAL A 23 30.36 -11.40 -18.77
CA VAL A 23 29.47 -10.33 -19.26
C VAL A 23 29.00 -10.61 -20.69
N GLY A 24 29.86 -11.15 -21.55
CA GLY A 24 29.51 -11.60 -22.90
C GLY A 24 29.37 -10.49 -23.96
N ASP A 25 29.70 -9.25 -23.63
CA ASP A 25 29.65 -8.09 -24.54
C ASP A 25 31.07 -7.67 -24.94
N ARG A 26 31.67 -8.42 -25.87
CA ARG A 26 33.06 -8.21 -26.31
C ARG A 26 33.32 -6.85 -26.94
N ALA A 27 32.31 -6.24 -27.57
CA ALA A 27 32.45 -4.96 -28.25
C ALA A 27 32.84 -3.83 -27.28
N ASN A 28 32.49 -3.96 -26.01
CA ASN A 28 32.70 -2.95 -25.00
C ASN A 28 33.76 -3.31 -23.93
N ASP A 29 34.48 -4.43 -24.09
CA ASP A 29 35.52 -4.88 -23.14
C ASP A 29 36.57 -3.80 -22.85
N ALA A 30 37.03 -3.08 -23.90
CA ALA A 30 38.08 -2.07 -23.78
C ALA A 30 37.69 -0.84 -22.98
N ILE A 31 36.39 -0.57 -22.78
CA ILE A 31 35.87 0.60 -22.07
C ILE A 31 35.11 0.23 -20.81
N ARG A 32 34.97 -1.07 -20.55
CA ARG A 32 34.22 -1.56 -19.38
C ARG A 32 35.01 -1.32 -18.10
N ILE A 33 34.32 -0.86 -17.08
CA ILE A 33 34.86 -0.61 -15.74
C ILE A 33 34.09 -1.43 -14.71
N THR A 34 34.57 -1.47 -13.47
CA THR A 34 33.86 -2.09 -12.35
C THR A 34 32.97 -1.09 -11.62
N GLY A 35 31.98 -1.58 -10.88
CA GLY A 35 31.10 -0.74 -10.06
C GLY A 35 31.87 0.09 -9.04
N GLU A 36 32.96 -0.46 -8.49
CA GLU A 36 33.85 0.24 -7.55
C GLU A 36 34.59 1.43 -8.22
N GLN A 37 34.89 1.35 -9.50
CA GLN A 37 35.60 2.39 -10.24
C GLN A 37 34.70 3.56 -10.65
N VAL A 38 33.38 3.42 -10.54
CA VAL A 38 32.43 4.47 -10.94
C VAL A 38 32.52 5.67 -10.00
N ARG A 39 32.77 6.86 -10.57
CA ARG A 39 32.84 8.12 -9.83
C ARG A 39 31.58 8.97 -9.90
N ALA A 40 30.59 8.58 -10.69
CA ALA A 40 29.31 9.24 -10.73
C ALA A 40 28.53 8.90 -9.45
N LYS A 41 27.73 9.84 -8.93
CA LYS A 41 26.86 9.60 -7.76
C LYS A 41 25.57 8.87 -8.12
N ILE A 42 25.11 9.06 -9.36
CA ILE A 42 23.85 8.52 -9.85
C ILE A 42 24.09 7.90 -11.24
N ILE A 43 23.58 6.70 -11.47
CA ILE A 43 23.49 6.06 -12.77
C ILE A 43 22.02 5.96 -13.16
N GLY A 44 21.71 6.30 -14.43
CA GLY A 44 20.43 6.05 -15.08
C GLY A 44 20.63 5.24 -16.35
N GLU A 45 19.79 4.21 -16.53
CA GLU A 45 19.89 3.27 -17.65
C GLU A 45 18.71 3.48 -18.62
N GLY A 46 18.87 4.41 -19.57
CA GLY A 46 17.89 4.61 -20.64
C GLY A 46 17.97 3.54 -21.74
N ALA A 47 19.03 2.75 -21.75
CA ALA A 47 19.20 1.58 -22.61
C ALA A 47 19.37 0.33 -21.74
N ASN A 48 19.01 -0.84 -22.29
CA ASN A 48 19.11 -2.11 -21.56
C ASN A 48 20.57 -2.53 -21.34
N LEU A 49 20.81 -3.18 -20.20
CA LEU A 49 22.05 -3.87 -19.85
C LEU A 49 23.29 -2.97 -19.75
N GLY A 50 23.14 -1.69 -19.44
CA GLY A 50 24.28 -0.77 -19.24
C GLY A 50 25.19 -1.19 -18.08
N VAL A 51 24.61 -1.82 -17.07
CA VAL A 51 25.28 -2.32 -15.87
C VAL A 51 24.82 -3.75 -15.60
N THR A 52 25.73 -4.65 -15.22
CA THR A 52 25.32 -5.99 -14.77
C THR A 52 24.58 -5.90 -13.43
N GLN A 53 23.74 -6.86 -13.11
CA GLN A 53 23.03 -6.86 -11.82
C GLN A 53 24.00 -6.87 -10.62
N ARG A 54 25.08 -7.65 -10.70
CA ARG A 54 26.14 -7.63 -9.69
C ARG A 54 26.89 -6.30 -9.64
N GLY A 55 27.10 -5.66 -10.80
CA GLY A 55 27.69 -4.32 -10.88
C GLY A 55 26.84 -3.26 -10.21
N ARG A 56 25.49 -3.32 -10.35
CA ARG A 56 24.56 -2.45 -9.62
C ARG A 56 24.65 -2.65 -8.11
N ILE A 57 24.68 -3.91 -7.66
CA ILE A 57 24.81 -4.27 -6.24
C ILE A 57 26.12 -3.73 -5.66
N GLU A 58 27.23 -3.93 -6.36
CA GLU A 58 28.56 -3.41 -5.97
C GLU A 58 28.57 -1.88 -5.91
N TYR A 59 28.07 -1.23 -6.96
CA TYR A 59 28.03 0.23 -7.05
C TYR A 59 27.20 0.87 -5.92
N ILE A 60 26.03 0.29 -5.60
CA ILE A 60 25.18 0.78 -4.49
C ILE A 60 25.86 0.51 -3.13
N SER A 61 26.51 -0.65 -2.96
CA SER A 61 27.24 -0.96 -1.74
C SER A 61 28.35 0.03 -1.44
N ASN A 62 28.90 0.68 -2.48
CA ASN A 62 29.89 1.74 -2.40
C ASN A 62 29.27 3.17 -2.33
N GLY A 63 27.96 3.27 -2.07
CA GLY A 63 27.27 4.56 -1.88
C GLY A 63 26.74 5.22 -3.15
N GLY A 64 26.76 4.53 -4.29
CA GLY A 64 26.15 4.96 -5.53
C GLY A 64 24.62 4.82 -5.51
N ARG A 65 23.93 5.42 -6.48
CA ARG A 65 22.48 5.33 -6.64
C ARG A 65 22.14 4.94 -8.07
N CYS A 66 21.40 3.85 -8.25
CA CYS A 66 20.83 3.44 -9.53
C CYS A 66 19.56 2.64 -9.32
N ASN A 67 18.72 2.60 -10.34
CA ASN A 67 17.68 1.59 -10.51
C ASN A 67 18.23 0.39 -11.30
N THR A 68 17.36 -0.52 -11.74
CA THR A 68 17.67 -1.44 -12.83
C THR A 68 17.27 -0.80 -14.15
N ASP A 69 17.84 -1.30 -15.26
CA ASP A 69 17.45 -0.91 -16.61
C ASP A 69 15.93 -1.10 -16.85
N ALA A 70 15.35 -2.20 -16.37
CA ALA A 70 13.92 -2.47 -16.47
C ALA A 70 13.04 -1.37 -15.85
N ILE A 71 13.53 -0.69 -14.82
CA ILE A 71 12.84 0.44 -14.18
C ILE A 71 13.07 1.74 -14.97
N ASP A 72 14.33 2.05 -15.30
CA ASP A 72 14.68 3.32 -15.95
C ASP A 72 14.22 3.37 -17.42
N ASN A 73 14.25 2.23 -18.11
CA ASN A 73 13.83 2.09 -19.51
C ASN A 73 12.37 1.62 -19.68
N SER A 74 11.59 1.56 -18.62
CA SER A 74 10.19 1.08 -18.67
C SER A 74 9.31 1.92 -19.61
N ALA A 75 9.63 3.19 -19.83
CA ALA A 75 8.87 4.08 -20.71
C ALA A 75 8.83 3.61 -22.17
N GLY A 76 9.93 3.06 -22.69
CA GLY A 76 9.99 2.55 -24.07
C GLY A 76 9.00 1.42 -24.32
N VAL A 77 8.99 0.42 -23.45
CA VAL A 77 8.05 -0.72 -23.54
C VAL A 77 6.62 -0.28 -23.27
N ASN A 78 6.39 0.55 -22.27
CA ASN A 78 5.04 1.02 -21.92
C ASN A 78 4.41 1.86 -23.05
N CYS A 79 5.21 2.66 -23.78
CA CYS A 79 4.75 3.37 -24.95
C CYS A 79 4.26 2.38 -26.03
N SER A 80 5.03 1.32 -26.29
CA SER A 80 4.67 0.27 -27.24
C SER A 80 3.39 -0.46 -26.84
N ASP A 81 3.22 -0.78 -25.56
CA ASP A 81 2.00 -1.43 -25.02
C ASP A 81 0.75 -0.56 -25.22
N ILE A 82 0.83 0.73 -24.88
CA ILE A 82 -0.30 1.66 -25.07
C ILE A 82 -0.60 1.81 -26.56
N GLU A 83 0.42 1.93 -27.40
CA GLU A 83 0.25 2.04 -28.86
C GLU A 83 -0.46 0.81 -29.44
N VAL A 84 -0.07 -0.39 -29.05
CA VAL A 84 -0.70 -1.64 -29.50
C VAL A 84 -2.17 -1.68 -29.07
N ASN A 85 -2.48 -1.34 -27.82
CA ASN A 85 -3.85 -1.32 -27.31
C ASN A 85 -4.71 -0.27 -28.02
N LEU A 86 -4.17 0.92 -28.30
CA LEU A 86 -4.82 1.95 -29.13
C LEU A 86 -5.11 1.44 -30.53
N LYS A 87 -4.18 0.75 -31.17
CA LYS A 87 -4.36 0.16 -32.50
C LYS A 87 -5.46 -0.88 -32.52
N ILE A 88 -5.62 -1.69 -31.45
CA ILE A 88 -6.70 -2.68 -31.33
C ILE A 88 -8.06 -1.98 -31.26
N VAL A 89 -8.23 -0.94 -30.43
CA VAL A 89 -9.48 -0.14 -30.34
C VAL A 89 -9.81 0.45 -31.70
N LEU A 90 -8.86 1.16 -32.32
CA LEU A 90 -9.09 1.86 -33.59
C LEU A 90 -9.29 0.89 -34.77
N ALA A 91 -8.67 -0.30 -34.75
CA ALA A 91 -8.93 -1.34 -35.73
C ALA A 91 -10.38 -1.87 -35.64
N SER A 92 -10.97 -1.93 -34.45
CA SER A 92 -12.38 -2.27 -34.29
C SER A 92 -13.30 -1.22 -34.93
N ALA A 93 -13.03 0.06 -34.69
CA ALA A 93 -13.76 1.17 -35.29
C ALA A 93 -13.60 1.21 -36.84
N LEU A 94 -12.41 0.91 -37.37
CA LEU A 94 -12.18 0.81 -38.81
C LEU A 94 -13.01 -0.34 -39.43
N ARG A 95 -13.06 -1.51 -38.78
CA ARG A 95 -13.89 -2.65 -39.25
C ARG A 95 -15.37 -2.32 -39.22
N ALA A 96 -15.82 -1.59 -38.19
CA ALA A 96 -17.19 -1.10 -38.08
C ALA A 96 -17.52 0.04 -39.05
N LYS A 97 -16.54 0.55 -39.82
CA LYS A 97 -16.67 1.69 -40.73
C LYS A 97 -17.10 2.99 -40.04
N THR A 98 -16.87 3.12 -38.74
CA THR A 98 -17.13 4.34 -37.95
C THR A 98 -15.94 5.29 -37.97
N LEU A 99 -14.79 4.86 -38.54
CA LEU A 99 -13.55 5.60 -38.64
C LEU A 99 -12.87 5.29 -39.97
N THR A 100 -12.30 6.31 -40.65
CA THR A 100 -11.47 6.14 -41.84
C THR A 100 -9.98 6.03 -41.44
N ARG A 101 -9.13 5.55 -42.37
CA ARG A 101 -7.68 5.49 -42.12
C ARG A 101 -7.06 6.89 -41.93
N GLU A 102 -7.53 7.88 -42.67
CA GLU A 102 -7.05 9.26 -42.55
C GLU A 102 -7.40 9.87 -41.19
N GLU A 103 -8.64 9.72 -40.76
CA GLU A 103 -9.10 10.16 -39.44
C GLU A 103 -8.33 9.47 -38.31
N ARG A 104 -8.10 8.14 -38.42
CA ARG A 104 -7.27 7.40 -37.47
C ARG A 104 -5.86 8.00 -37.36
N ASN A 105 -5.20 8.28 -38.51
CA ASN A 105 -3.85 8.81 -38.50
C ASN A 105 -3.78 10.22 -37.88
N LYS A 106 -4.78 11.07 -38.14
CA LYS A 106 -4.91 12.39 -37.51
C LYS A 106 -5.13 12.24 -36.00
N LEU A 107 -5.98 11.30 -35.59
CA LEU A 107 -6.28 11.04 -34.19
C LEU A 107 -5.06 10.55 -33.41
N LEU A 108 -4.30 9.57 -33.95
CA LEU A 108 -3.07 9.08 -33.33
C LEU A 108 -2.06 10.21 -33.13
N LYS A 109 -1.85 11.06 -34.14
CA LYS A 109 -0.96 12.23 -33.99
C LYS A 109 -1.44 13.20 -32.91
N LYS A 110 -2.74 13.42 -32.80
CA LYS A 110 -3.32 14.32 -31.79
C LYS A 110 -3.15 13.77 -30.37
N MET A 111 -3.19 12.45 -30.21
CA MET A 111 -3.10 11.78 -28.88
C MET A 111 -1.67 11.63 -28.35
N THR A 112 -0.63 11.81 -29.20
CA THR A 112 0.77 11.60 -28.80
C THR A 112 1.13 12.27 -27.47
N PRO A 113 0.78 13.55 -27.18
CA PRO A 113 1.13 14.18 -25.91
C PRO A 113 0.46 13.53 -24.70
N GLN A 114 -0.76 13.01 -24.86
CA GLN A 114 -1.45 12.31 -23.76
C GLN A 114 -0.88 10.92 -23.52
N VAL A 115 -0.50 10.20 -24.57
CA VAL A 115 0.21 8.92 -24.43
C VAL A 115 1.52 9.12 -23.69
N GLU A 116 2.28 10.17 -24.05
CA GLU A 116 3.50 10.53 -23.33
C GLU A 116 3.27 10.77 -21.84
N GLN A 117 2.23 11.54 -21.48
CA GLN A 117 1.88 11.78 -20.08
C GLN A 117 1.53 10.49 -19.32
N LEU A 118 0.75 9.57 -19.94
CA LEU A 118 0.41 8.28 -19.34
C LEU A 118 1.66 7.41 -19.11
N VAL A 119 2.56 7.37 -20.09
CA VAL A 119 3.83 6.64 -20.01
C VAL A 119 4.72 7.22 -18.91
N LEU A 120 4.91 8.54 -18.88
CA LEU A 120 5.71 9.22 -17.86
C LEU A 120 5.13 9.02 -16.46
N ARG A 121 3.79 9.01 -16.33
CA ARG A 121 3.13 8.71 -15.07
C ARG A 121 3.46 7.30 -14.56
N ASN A 122 3.38 6.30 -15.42
CA ASN A 122 3.72 4.93 -15.06
C ASN A 122 5.21 4.79 -14.69
N ASN A 123 6.08 5.46 -15.45
CA ASN A 123 7.52 5.50 -15.19
C ASN A 123 7.84 6.19 -13.86
N TYR A 124 7.11 7.25 -13.49
CA TYR A 124 7.24 7.94 -12.19
C TYR A 124 6.84 7.04 -11.00
N LEU A 125 5.74 6.30 -11.12
CA LEU A 125 5.20 5.49 -10.02
C LEU A 125 6.09 4.31 -9.62
N GLN A 126 6.86 3.75 -10.55
CA GLN A 126 7.73 2.60 -10.26
C GLN A 126 8.94 2.97 -9.39
N PRO A 127 9.78 3.98 -9.73
CA PRO A 127 10.87 4.43 -8.86
C PRO A 127 10.38 4.97 -7.51
N LEU A 128 9.19 5.61 -7.47
CA LEU A 128 8.56 6.03 -6.22
C LEU A 128 8.29 4.83 -5.32
N ALA A 129 7.64 3.77 -5.84
CA ALA A 129 7.35 2.55 -5.08
C ALA A 129 8.63 1.90 -4.53
N LEU A 130 9.70 1.85 -5.34
CA LEU A 130 11.01 1.38 -4.88
C LEU A 130 11.60 2.25 -3.78
N SER A 131 11.45 3.58 -3.87
CA SER A 131 11.96 4.51 -2.85
C SER A 131 11.21 4.34 -1.52
N LEU A 132 9.91 4.09 -1.56
CA LEU A 132 9.11 3.80 -0.38
C LEU A 132 9.52 2.45 0.25
N ALA A 133 9.67 1.40 -0.56
CA ALA A 133 10.10 0.09 -0.08
C ALA A 133 11.54 0.10 0.47
N GLU A 134 12.45 0.87 -0.13
CA GLU A 134 13.82 1.03 0.36
C GLU A 134 13.84 1.67 1.74
N SER A 135 12.98 2.65 2.01
CA SER A 135 12.85 3.29 3.32
C SER A 135 12.34 2.36 4.43
N GLN A 136 11.63 1.29 4.06
CA GLN A 136 11.08 0.27 4.96
C GLN A 136 11.82 -1.07 4.87
N SER A 137 12.91 -1.15 4.10
CA SER A 137 13.51 -2.43 3.71
C SER A 137 13.97 -3.30 4.88
N THR A 138 14.38 -2.70 6.00
CA THR A 138 14.76 -3.43 7.22
C THR A 138 13.55 -4.06 7.90
N THR A 139 12.47 -3.30 8.05
CA THR A 139 11.22 -3.74 8.69
C THR A 139 10.52 -4.80 7.84
N ASP A 140 10.57 -4.67 6.51
CA ASP A 140 9.89 -5.56 5.58
C ASP A 140 10.69 -6.82 5.24
N LEU A 141 11.96 -6.90 5.64
CA LEU A 141 12.85 -8.00 5.27
C LEU A 141 12.30 -9.39 5.62
N PRO A 142 11.71 -9.65 6.81
CA PRO A 142 11.13 -10.96 7.13
C PRO A 142 10.02 -11.39 6.15
N TYR A 143 9.18 -10.45 5.72
CA TYR A 143 8.12 -10.69 4.74
C TYR A 143 8.67 -10.92 3.34
N GLN A 144 9.74 -10.19 2.96
CA GLN A 144 10.41 -10.35 1.68
C GLN A 144 11.10 -11.70 1.57
N ILE A 145 11.74 -12.17 2.65
CA ILE A 145 12.32 -13.52 2.72
C ILE A 145 11.24 -14.59 2.52
N ARG A 146 10.13 -14.47 3.24
CA ARG A 146 9.02 -15.41 3.12
C ARG A 146 8.41 -15.41 1.71
N PHE A 147 8.28 -14.25 1.10
CA PHE A 147 7.79 -14.12 -0.28
C PHE A 147 8.75 -14.80 -1.28
N MET A 148 10.06 -14.59 -1.15
CA MET A 148 11.05 -15.27 -1.98
C MET A 148 10.97 -16.80 -1.83
N HIS A 149 10.84 -17.33 -0.61
CA HIS A 149 10.65 -18.75 -0.37
C HIS A 149 9.38 -19.30 -1.02
N ASP A 150 8.26 -18.58 -0.92
CA ASP A 150 7.00 -18.98 -1.56
C ASP A 150 7.15 -19.06 -3.10
N LEU A 151 7.83 -18.10 -3.71
CA LEU A 151 8.12 -18.11 -5.13
C LEU A 151 9.06 -19.25 -5.54
N GLU A 152 10.08 -19.57 -4.73
CA GLU A 152 10.98 -20.71 -4.98
C GLU A 152 10.25 -22.05 -4.87
N GLN A 153 9.38 -22.22 -3.87
CA GLN A 153 8.56 -23.42 -3.71
C GLN A 153 7.63 -23.63 -4.91
N LYS A 154 7.09 -22.54 -5.46
CA LYS A 154 6.29 -22.55 -6.68
C LYS A 154 7.11 -22.67 -7.97
N LYS A 155 8.45 -22.76 -7.87
CA LYS A 155 9.38 -22.80 -9.02
C LYS A 155 9.26 -21.60 -9.96
N LEU A 156 8.86 -20.47 -9.44
CA LEU A 156 8.74 -19.20 -10.17
C LEU A 156 10.02 -18.36 -10.08
N LEU A 157 10.81 -18.52 -9.01
CA LEU A 157 12.03 -17.76 -8.73
C LEU A 157 13.22 -18.71 -8.56
N ASP A 158 14.37 -18.35 -9.15
CA ASP A 158 15.70 -18.85 -8.78
C ASP A 158 16.55 -17.65 -8.32
N ARG A 159 16.78 -17.51 -7.00
CA ARG A 159 17.54 -16.40 -6.43
C ARG A 159 18.95 -16.26 -6.99
N ARG A 160 19.58 -17.38 -7.40
CA ARG A 160 20.94 -17.34 -7.96
C ARG A 160 20.96 -16.72 -9.35
N VAL A 161 19.95 -17.02 -10.16
CA VAL A 161 19.78 -16.45 -11.49
C VAL A 161 19.51 -14.95 -11.40
N GLU A 162 18.65 -14.55 -10.47
CA GLU A 162 18.25 -13.15 -10.25
C GLU A 162 19.25 -12.35 -9.40
N MET A 163 20.35 -12.95 -8.97
CA MET A 163 21.37 -12.33 -8.09
C MET A 163 20.78 -11.78 -6.78
N LEU A 164 19.74 -12.42 -6.27
CA LEU A 164 19.18 -12.13 -4.95
C LEU A 164 20.03 -12.80 -3.84
N PRO A 165 20.06 -12.22 -2.63
CA PRO A 165 20.87 -12.73 -1.54
C PRO A 165 20.40 -14.12 -1.08
N ASP A 166 21.37 -14.99 -0.75
CA ASP A 166 21.12 -16.28 -0.13
C ASP A 166 20.80 -16.12 1.38
N GLU A 167 20.46 -17.25 2.03
CA GLU A 167 20.11 -17.29 3.44
C GLU A 167 21.23 -16.79 4.36
N GLN A 168 22.49 -17.02 4.01
CA GLN A 168 23.62 -16.59 4.83
C GLN A 168 23.76 -15.07 4.79
N ILE A 169 23.67 -14.48 3.60
CA ILE A 169 23.70 -13.02 3.42
C ILE A 169 22.50 -12.35 4.11
N LEU A 170 21.31 -12.94 3.99
CA LEU A 170 20.09 -12.40 4.63
C LEU A 170 20.22 -12.40 6.16
N ARG A 171 20.73 -13.48 6.77
CA ARG A 171 20.98 -13.53 8.22
C ARG A 171 21.99 -12.47 8.67
N GLN A 172 23.06 -12.26 7.90
CA GLN A 172 24.03 -11.19 8.20
C GLN A 172 23.37 -9.81 8.11
N ARG A 173 22.51 -9.56 7.12
CA ARG A 173 21.80 -8.29 6.98
C ARG A 173 20.85 -8.04 8.15
N ILE A 174 20.11 -9.04 8.59
CA ILE A 174 19.26 -8.94 9.79
C ILE A 174 20.08 -8.51 11.00
N THR A 175 21.22 -9.16 11.27
CA THR A 175 22.07 -8.80 12.42
C THR A 175 22.69 -7.40 12.30
N GLN A 176 22.86 -6.90 11.08
CA GLN A 176 23.38 -5.55 10.81
C GLN A 176 22.28 -4.46 10.72
N GLY A 177 21.00 -4.81 10.88
CA GLY A 177 19.89 -3.90 10.68
C GLY A 177 19.80 -3.39 9.24
N LYS A 178 20.12 -4.23 8.24
CA LYS A 178 20.06 -3.91 6.82
C LYS A 178 19.00 -4.75 6.12
N GLY A 179 18.30 -4.15 5.16
CA GLY A 179 17.32 -4.83 4.30
C GLY A 179 17.86 -5.16 2.92
N LEU A 180 16.94 -5.42 1.99
CA LEU A 180 17.27 -5.53 0.58
C LEU A 180 17.59 -4.15 0.00
N ILE A 181 18.52 -4.14 -0.95
CA ILE A 181 18.91 -2.91 -1.66
C ILE A 181 18.07 -2.74 -2.94
N ARG A 182 18.08 -1.53 -3.47
CA ARG A 182 17.20 -1.10 -4.57
C ARG A 182 17.14 -2.03 -5.79
N PRO A 183 18.25 -2.54 -6.38
CA PRO A 183 18.18 -3.48 -7.50
C PRO A 183 17.61 -4.85 -7.11
N GLU A 184 17.77 -5.31 -5.88
CA GLU A 184 17.15 -6.52 -5.37
C GLU A 184 15.64 -6.33 -5.14
N LEU A 185 15.24 -5.17 -4.59
CA LEU A 185 13.83 -4.79 -4.47
C LEU A 185 13.16 -4.71 -5.84
N ALA A 186 13.82 -4.17 -6.86
CA ALA A 186 13.26 -4.09 -8.21
C ALA A 186 12.89 -5.48 -8.77
N VAL A 187 13.73 -6.49 -8.53
CA VAL A 187 13.43 -7.88 -8.90
C VAL A 187 12.18 -8.39 -8.17
N ILE A 188 12.12 -8.21 -6.86
CA ILE A 188 10.96 -8.68 -6.05
C ILE A 188 9.67 -7.96 -6.49
N PHE A 189 9.73 -6.68 -6.80
CA PHE A 189 8.59 -5.92 -7.34
C PHE A 189 8.11 -6.47 -8.68
N ALA A 190 9.04 -6.84 -9.57
CA ALA A 190 8.69 -7.46 -10.85
C ALA A 190 7.94 -8.79 -10.64
N TYR A 191 8.47 -9.68 -9.79
CA TYR A 191 7.81 -10.95 -9.48
C TYR A 191 6.44 -10.75 -8.82
N ALA A 192 6.32 -9.82 -7.88
CA ALA A 192 5.04 -9.50 -7.24
C ALA A 192 3.99 -9.04 -8.24
N LYS A 193 4.37 -8.14 -9.17
CA LYS A 193 3.46 -7.65 -10.22
C LYS A 193 3.06 -8.73 -11.20
N LEU A 194 4.01 -9.54 -11.66
CA LEU A 194 3.77 -10.60 -12.64
C LEU A 194 2.86 -11.69 -12.08
N THR A 195 3.17 -12.20 -10.88
CA THR A 195 2.37 -13.26 -10.24
C THR A 195 0.97 -12.76 -9.89
N LEU A 196 0.85 -11.57 -9.32
CA LEU A 196 -0.44 -10.98 -8.98
C LEU A 196 -1.28 -10.70 -10.22
N LYS A 197 -0.70 -10.13 -11.29
CA LYS A 197 -1.39 -9.92 -12.57
C LYS A 197 -1.96 -11.22 -13.12
N GLU A 198 -1.19 -12.30 -13.09
CA GLU A 198 -1.61 -13.61 -13.60
C GLU A 198 -2.81 -14.15 -12.79
N GLU A 199 -2.74 -14.09 -11.45
CA GLU A 199 -3.85 -14.47 -10.59
C GLU A 199 -5.10 -13.63 -10.86
N ILE A 200 -4.96 -12.31 -11.00
CA ILE A 200 -6.07 -11.38 -11.27
C ILE A 200 -6.69 -11.67 -12.64
N ALA A 201 -5.87 -11.88 -13.67
CA ALA A 201 -6.36 -12.11 -15.02
C ALA A 201 -7.25 -13.37 -15.13
N HIS A 202 -7.04 -14.35 -14.26
CA HIS A 202 -7.87 -15.58 -14.18
C HIS A 202 -9.03 -15.47 -13.18
N SER A 203 -9.08 -14.41 -12.37
CA SER A 203 -10.15 -14.17 -11.39
C SER A 203 -11.38 -13.52 -12.04
N PRO A 204 -12.62 -13.79 -11.57
CA PRO A 204 -13.82 -13.11 -12.03
C PRO A 204 -13.86 -11.62 -11.67
N ILE A 205 -13.00 -11.13 -10.77
CA ILE A 205 -12.99 -9.73 -10.35
C ILE A 205 -12.76 -8.74 -11.50
N VAL A 206 -12.00 -9.14 -12.53
CA VAL A 206 -11.74 -8.27 -13.71
C VAL A 206 -12.98 -8.02 -14.56
N ASP A 207 -14.05 -8.78 -14.36
CA ASP A 207 -15.31 -8.63 -15.06
C ASP A 207 -16.29 -7.70 -14.32
N ASP A 208 -15.97 -7.28 -13.09
CA ASP A 208 -16.77 -6.31 -12.34
C ASP A 208 -16.81 -4.97 -13.08
N HIS A 209 -18.02 -4.46 -13.29
CA HIS A 209 -18.26 -3.18 -13.99
C HIS A 209 -17.57 -1.98 -13.32
N TYR A 210 -17.25 -2.09 -12.04
CA TYR A 210 -16.54 -1.07 -11.31
C TYR A 210 -15.21 -0.69 -11.98
N PHE A 211 -14.54 -1.64 -12.63
CA PHE A 211 -13.25 -1.39 -13.30
C PHE A 211 -13.37 -0.78 -14.71
N ASN A 212 -14.58 -0.57 -15.23
CA ASN A 212 -14.74 0.06 -16.53
C ASN A 212 -14.16 1.48 -16.56
N ALA A 213 -14.32 2.25 -15.49
CA ALA A 213 -13.72 3.57 -15.38
C ALA A 213 -12.18 3.52 -15.41
N ALA A 214 -11.57 2.56 -14.72
CA ALA A 214 -10.13 2.36 -14.74
C ALA A 214 -9.63 1.93 -16.14
N LEU A 215 -10.38 1.05 -16.82
CA LEU A 215 -10.09 0.64 -18.18
C LEU A 215 -10.16 1.82 -19.17
N LEU A 216 -11.18 2.67 -19.07
CA LEU A 216 -11.31 3.87 -19.88
C LEU A 216 -10.14 4.83 -19.65
N ASN A 217 -9.77 5.06 -18.39
CA ASN A 217 -8.67 5.94 -18.01
C ASN A 217 -7.27 5.42 -18.44
N TYR A 218 -7.14 4.17 -18.83
CA TYR A 218 -5.92 3.65 -19.45
C TYR A 218 -5.65 4.28 -20.83
N PHE A 219 -6.67 4.78 -21.50
CA PHE A 219 -6.59 5.37 -22.83
C PHE A 219 -6.64 6.90 -22.80
N PRO A 220 -6.11 7.59 -23.83
CA PRO A 220 -6.28 9.05 -23.99
C PRO A 220 -7.75 9.47 -24.03
N THR A 221 -8.03 10.70 -23.58
CA THR A 221 -9.38 11.26 -23.47
C THR A 221 -10.21 11.13 -24.76
N GLN A 222 -9.59 11.33 -25.93
CA GLN A 222 -10.28 11.21 -27.22
C GLN A 222 -10.80 9.77 -27.47
N ILE A 223 -10.10 8.76 -26.94
CA ILE A 223 -10.56 7.37 -27.03
C ILE A 223 -11.68 7.13 -26.03
N GLN A 224 -11.55 7.64 -24.82
CA GLN A 224 -12.58 7.50 -23.78
C GLN A 224 -13.92 8.08 -24.26
N GLU A 225 -13.91 9.26 -24.87
CA GLU A 225 -15.11 9.98 -25.29
C GLU A 225 -15.76 9.42 -26.56
N ASN A 226 -14.97 8.91 -27.50
CA ASN A 226 -15.49 8.57 -28.84
C ASN A 226 -15.51 7.05 -29.13
N PHE A 227 -14.86 6.22 -28.31
CA PHE A 227 -14.69 4.78 -28.55
C PHE A 227 -14.93 3.95 -27.28
N GLU A 228 -15.78 4.41 -26.37
CA GLU A 228 -16.08 3.73 -25.11
C GLU A 228 -16.49 2.26 -25.34
N LYS A 229 -17.37 2.02 -26.32
CA LYS A 229 -17.86 0.69 -26.65
C LYS A 229 -16.71 -0.25 -27.07
N GLU A 230 -15.80 0.24 -27.89
CA GLU A 230 -14.63 -0.50 -28.37
C GLU A 230 -13.64 -0.78 -27.23
N VAL A 231 -13.50 0.15 -26.29
CA VAL A 231 -12.67 -0.01 -25.08
C VAL A 231 -13.27 -1.06 -24.15
N ILE A 232 -14.56 -0.98 -23.85
CA ILE A 232 -15.23 -1.95 -22.97
C ILE A 232 -15.19 -3.38 -23.57
N ASN A 233 -15.22 -3.50 -24.90
CA ASN A 233 -15.12 -4.78 -25.61
C ASN A 233 -13.68 -5.08 -26.09
N HIS A 234 -12.67 -4.46 -25.51
CA HIS A 234 -11.28 -4.65 -25.89
C HIS A 234 -10.84 -6.10 -25.72
N GLN A 235 -10.17 -6.70 -26.71
CA GLN A 235 -9.74 -8.10 -26.67
C GLN A 235 -8.84 -8.44 -25.47
N LEU A 236 -8.02 -7.47 -25.03
CA LEU A 236 -7.13 -7.60 -23.87
C LEU A 236 -7.70 -6.94 -22.61
N ARG A 237 -9.02 -6.66 -22.55
CA ARG A 237 -9.66 -5.99 -21.41
C ARG A 237 -9.24 -6.58 -20.06
N ARG A 238 -9.32 -7.88 -19.92
CA ARG A 238 -8.98 -8.59 -18.68
C ARG A 238 -7.51 -8.37 -18.29
N ASN A 239 -6.60 -8.47 -19.27
CA ASN A 239 -5.16 -8.26 -19.04
C ASN A 239 -4.83 -6.80 -18.67
N ILE A 240 -5.48 -5.82 -19.30
CA ILE A 240 -5.29 -4.40 -18.98
C ILE A 240 -5.76 -4.14 -17.54
N ILE A 241 -6.96 -4.56 -17.17
CA ILE A 241 -7.50 -4.39 -15.82
C ILE A 241 -6.61 -5.10 -14.79
N ALA A 242 -6.20 -6.34 -15.05
CA ALA A 242 -5.31 -7.09 -14.17
C ALA A 242 -3.98 -6.37 -13.95
N THR A 243 -3.39 -5.81 -15.01
CA THR A 243 -2.14 -5.04 -14.94
C THR A 243 -2.32 -3.77 -14.12
N LEU A 244 -3.41 -3.03 -14.32
CA LEU A 244 -3.71 -1.81 -13.58
C LEU A 244 -3.86 -2.09 -12.08
N ILE A 245 -4.63 -3.13 -11.72
CA ILE A 245 -4.85 -3.51 -10.32
C ILE A 245 -3.54 -3.99 -9.69
N ALA A 246 -2.79 -4.89 -10.35
CA ALA A 246 -1.53 -5.41 -9.82
C ALA A 246 -0.51 -4.28 -9.58
N ASN A 247 -0.37 -3.37 -10.56
CA ASN A 247 0.51 -2.20 -10.41
C ASN A 247 0.07 -1.30 -9.26
N ASP A 248 -1.22 -1.03 -9.12
CA ASP A 248 -1.70 -0.13 -8.07
C ASP A 248 -1.48 -0.72 -6.67
N ILE A 249 -1.80 -2.00 -6.47
CA ILE A 249 -1.58 -2.69 -5.19
C ILE A 249 -0.09 -2.72 -4.85
N VAL A 250 0.75 -3.19 -5.78
CA VAL A 250 2.19 -3.36 -5.51
C VAL A 250 2.90 -2.01 -5.36
N ASN A 251 2.54 -1.00 -6.14
CA ASN A 251 3.14 0.33 -6.03
C ASN A 251 2.77 1.04 -4.71
N ARG A 252 1.58 0.81 -4.15
CA ARG A 252 1.10 1.46 -2.91
C ARG A 252 1.35 0.65 -1.65
N GLY A 253 1.18 -0.65 -1.74
CA GLY A 253 1.28 -1.56 -0.60
C GLY A 253 2.62 -2.27 -0.47
N GLY A 254 3.46 -2.22 -1.52
CA GLY A 254 4.71 -2.96 -1.59
C GLY A 254 4.56 -4.39 -2.15
N PRO A 255 5.68 -5.07 -2.40
CA PRO A 255 5.69 -6.35 -3.11
C PRO A 255 5.11 -7.52 -2.30
N THR A 256 5.05 -7.39 -0.98
CA THR A 256 4.58 -8.44 -0.07
C THR A 256 3.17 -8.22 0.46
N PHE A 257 2.51 -7.13 0.08
CA PHE A 257 1.21 -6.69 0.61
C PHE A 257 0.13 -7.80 0.56
N VAL A 258 -0.08 -8.38 -0.63
CA VAL A 258 -1.09 -9.42 -0.82
C VAL A 258 -0.72 -10.70 -0.05
N LYS A 259 0.56 -11.07 -0.07
CA LYS A 259 1.05 -12.26 0.64
C LYS A 259 0.88 -12.13 2.16
N GLN A 260 1.20 -10.96 2.72
CA GLN A 260 1.01 -10.68 4.15
C GLN A 260 -0.47 -10.79 4.56
N LEU A 261 -1.37 -10.20 3.78
CA LEU A 261 -2.82 -10.27 4.03
C LEU A 261 -3.36 -11.69 3.87
N HIS A 262 -2.90 -12.42 2.85
CA HIS A 262 -3.26 -13.82 2.68
C HIS A 262 -2.84 -14.66 3.89
N ASP A 263 -1.60 -14.48 4.37
CA ASP A 263 -1.09 -15.22 5.52
C ASP A 263 -1.81 -14.87 6.83
N ALA A 264 -2.23 -13.61 6.98
CA ALA A 264 -2.95 -13.13 8.18
C ALA A 264 -4.42 -13.54 8.21
N THR A 265 -5.07 -13.71 7.05
CA THR A 265 -6.53 -13.84 6.96
C THR A 265 -7.01 -15.11 6.27
N GLU A 266 -6.11 -15.86 5.64
CA GLU A 266 -6.40 -17.01 4.77
C GLU A 266 -7.37 -16.69 3.62
N GLN A 267 -7.60 -15.41 3.34
CA GLN A 267 -8.51 -14.96 2.31
C GLN A 267 -7.90 -15.12 0.91
N LYS A 268 -8.75 -15.43 -0.06
CA LYS A 268 -8.34 -15.51 -1.47
C LYS A 268 -7.89 -14.15 -1.98
N THR A 269 -6.95 -14.14 -2.94
CA THR A 269 -6.44 -12.94 -3.61
C THR A 269 -7.56 -12.04 -4.12
N GLU A 270 -8.63 -12.60 -4.67
CA GLU A 270 -9.80 -11.85 -5.14
C GLU A 270 -10.45 -11.01 -4.04
N ASN A 271 -10.64 -11.58 -2.84
CA ASN A 271 -11.22 -10.89 -1.69
C ASN A 271 -10.31 -9.78 -1.20
N ILE A 272 -9.00 -10.03 -1.16
CA ILE A 272 -7.99 -9.03 -0.79
C ILE A 272 -8.04 -7.84 -1.75
N ILE A 273 -8.09 -8.09 -3.04
CA ILE A 273 -8.18 -7.04 -4.05
C ILE A 273 -9.46 -6.23 -3.88
N ARG A 274 -10.59 -6.91 -3.71
CA ARG A 274 -11.89 -6.27 -3.57
C ARG A 274 -11.93 -5.31 -2.38
N VAL A 275 -11.42 -5.76 -1.23
CA VAL A 275 -11.34 -4.93 -0.03
C VAL A 275 -10.33 -3.81 -0.20
N PHE A 276 -9.14 -4.09 -0.74
CA PHE A 276 -8.15 -3.05 -1.02
C PHE A 276 -8.72 -1.92 -1.89
N ILE A 277 -9.41 -2.25 -2.99
CA ILE A 277 -10.03 -1.26 -3.87
C ILE A 277 -11.10 -0.46 -3.12
N ALA A 278 -11.94 -1.13 -2.31
CA ALA A 278 -12.96 -0.45 -1.52
C ALA A 278 -12.35 0.57 -0.54
N ILE A 279 -11.29 0.20 0.14
CA ILE A 279 -10.56 1.07 1.08
C ILE A 279 -9.85 2.20 0.33
N ARG A 280 -9.08 1.88 -0.73
CA ARG A 280 -8.37 2.86 -1.54
C ARG A 280 -9.29 3.98 -2.04
N ASP A 281 -10.44 3.59 -2.61
CA ASP A 281 -11.37 4.54 -3.21
C ASP A 281 -12.30 5.19 -2.19
N GLY A 282 -12.65 4.47 -1.12
CA GLY A 282 -13.42 5.00 0.01
C GLY A 282 -12.69 6.12 0.75
N PHE A 283 -11.39 6.00 0.91
CA PHE A 283 -10.53 7.02 1.51
C PHE A 283 -9.86 7.96 0.49
N GLU A 284 -10.20 7.85 -0.79
CA GLU A 284 -9.73 8.72 -1.86
C GLU A 284 -8.20 8.80 -1.98
N ILE A 285 -7.52 7.67 -1.76
CA ILE A 285 -6.05 7.56 -1.79
C ILE A 285 -5.45 8.06 -3.11
N PRO A 286 -6.02 7.77 -4.32
CA PRO A 286 -5.50 8.33 -5.55
C PRO A 286 -5.48 9.86 -5.56
N HIS A 287 -6.53 10.50 -5.05
CA HIS A 287 -6.60 11.96 -4.96
C HIS A 287 -5.55 12.54 -4.01
N LEU A 288 -5.29 11.91 -2.87
CA LEU A 288 -4.22 12.32 -1.96
C LEU A 288 -2.85 12.19 -2.63
N SER A 289 -2.62 11.08 -3.36
CA SER A 289 -1.39 10.90 -4.14
C SER A 289 -1.18 12.02 -5.17
N ASP A 290 -2.23 12.39 -5.92
CA ASP A 290 -2.16 13.48 -6.89
C ASP A 290 -1.87 14.85 -6.23
N GLN A 291 -2.31 15.05 -4.99
CA GLN A 291 -1.94 16.26 -4.24
C GLN A 291 -0.47 16.25 -3.81
N ILE A 292 0.06 15.09 -3.43
CA ILE A 292 1.49 14.95 -3.10
C ILE A 292 2.35 15.13 -4.35
N ASP A 293 1.94 14.59 -5.52
CA ASP A 293 2.66 14.77 -6.79
C ASP A 293 2.83 16.24 -7.17
N LYS A 294 1.85 17.09 -6.86
CA LYS A 294 1.92 18.55 -7.11
C LYS A 294 2.98 19.27 -6.26
N LEU A 295 3.58 18.57 -5.30
CA LEU A 295 4.69 19.08 -4.49
C LEU A 295 6.06 18.77 -5.09
N ASP A 296 6.12 18.06 -6.22
CA ASP A 296 7.38 17.79 -6.95
C ASP A 296 8.16 19.09 -7.17
N ASN A 297 9.45 19.04 -6.86
CA ASN A 297 10.37 20.18 -6.92
C ASN A 297 10.00 21.39 -6.01
N LYS A 298 8.99 21.27 -5.14
CA LYS A 298 8.60 22.33 -4.18
C LYS A 298 9.05 22.01 -2.75
N ILE A 299 9.17 20.72 -2.44
CA ILE A 299 9.68 20.23 -1.16
C ILE A 299 10.78 19.18 -1.41
N PRO A 300 11.64 18.90 -0.42
CA PRO A 300 12.64 17.84 -0.54
C PRO A 300 11.98 16.48 -0.84
N GLY A 301 12.56 15.69 -1.78
CA GLY A 301 12.00 14.39 -2.16
C GLY A 301 11.86 13.39 -1.00
N LEU A 302 12.75 13.46 0.01
CA LEU A 302 12.62 12.63 1.21
C LEU A 302 11.38 12.98 2.03
N VAL A 303 11.01 14.26 2.09
CA VAL A 303 9.77 14.71 2.75
C VAL A 303 8.56 14.23 1.97
N GLN A 304 8.59 14.38 0.64
CA GLN A 304 7.51 13.89 -0.22
C GLN A 304 7.31 12.38 -0.05
N ASN A 305 8.40 11.59 0.02
CA ASN A 305 8.32 10.15 0.28
C ASN A 305 7.67 9.84 1.64
N LYS A 306 7.93 10.63 2.69
CA LYS A 306 7.26 10.45 3.99
C LYS A 306 5.75 10.67 3.89
N LEU A 307 5.30 11.66 3.10
CA LEU A 307 3.88 11.90 2.89
C LEU A 307 3.20 10.71 2.17
N TYR A 308 3.86 10.12 1.17
CA TYR A 308 3.37 8.88 0.54
C TYR A 308 3.38 7.70 1.52
N ALA A 309 4.45 7.54 2.29
CA ALA A 309 4.59 6.46 3.26
C ALA A 309 3.48 6.47 4.34
N ALA A 310 2.87 7.63 4.61
CA ALA A 310 1.75 7.74 5.54
C ALA A 310 0.50 6.93 5.12
N MET A 311 0.35 6.66 3.82
CA MET A 311 -0.81 5.93 3.29
C MET A 311 -0.67 4.41 3.39
N THR A 312 0.54 3.87 3.37
CA THR A 312 0.80 2.42 3.32
C THR A 312 0.29 1.66 4.55
N PRO A 313 0.59 2.09 5.80
CA PRO A 313 0.07 1.42 7.00
C PRO A 313 -1.46 1.43 7.05
N MET A 314 -2.08 2.57 6.70
CA MET A 314 -3.53 2.68 6.65
C MET A 314 -4.14 1.70 5.66
N LEU A 315 -3.59 1.61 4.44
CA LEU A 315 -4.05 0.66 3.43
C LEU A 315 -3.96 -0.78 3.94
N PHE A 316 -2.85 -1.15 4.59
CA PHE A 316 -2.68 -2.49 5.12
C PHE A 316 -3.64 -2.78 6.27
N GLU A 317 -3.63 -1.95 7.32
CA GLU A 317 -4.44 -2.15 8.53
C GLU A 317 -5.94 -2.14 8.22
N THR A 318 -6.39 -1.20 7.37
CA THR A 318 -7.82 -1.10 7.04
C THR A 318 -8.26 -2.20 6.07
N THR A 319 -7.39 -2.65 5.16
CA THR A 319 -7.68 -3.82 4.30
C THR A 319 -7.76 -5.09 5.14
N ASN A 320 -6.83 -5.31 6.06
CA ASN A 320 -6.88 -6.43 7.00
C ASN A 320 -8.18 -6.41 7.83
N TRP A 321 -8.53 -5.25 8.38
CA TRP A 321 -9.81 -5.05 9.06
C TRP A 321 -11.01 -5.42 8.16
N GLY A 322 -11.01 -4.97 6.91
CA GLY A 322 -12.10 -5.21 5.97
C GLY A 322 -12.27 -6.68 5.62
N LEU A 323 -11.19 -7.43 5.51
CA LEU A 323 -11.19 -8.87 5.25
C LEU A 323 -11.86 -9.69 6.36
N HIS A 324 -11.81 -9.20 7.60
CA HIS A 324 -12.47 -9.84 8.74
C HIS A 324 -13.91 -9.37 8.95
N ASN A 325 -14.26 -8.16 8.52
CA ASN A 325 -15.46 -7.48 9.02
C ASN A 325 -16.43 -7.01 7.94
N MET A 326 -15.99 -6.87 6.68
CA MET A 326 -16.85 -6.39 5.60
C MET A 326 -17.67 -7.51 4.95
N ASP A 327 -18.90 -7.19 4.61
CA ASP A 327 -19.68 -8.01 3.69
C ASP A 327 -19.23 -7.75 2.24
N ILE A 328 -18.27 -8.55 1.79
CA ILE A 328 -17.66 -8.45 0.47
C ILE A 328 -18.55 -8.97 -0.67
N SER A 329 -19.71 -9.56 -0.38
CA SER A 329 -20.67 -10.02 -1.40
C SER A 329 -21.44 -8.85 -2.04
N ARG A 330 -21.47 -7.69 -1.38
CA ARG A 330 -22.13 -6.48 -1.88
C ARG A 330 -21.41 -5.90 -3.11
N PRO A 331 -22.11 -5.19 -4.01
CA PRO A 331 -21.47 -4.45 -5.09
C PRO A 331 -20.36 -3.52 -4.59
N LEU A 332 -19.21 -3.51 -5.28
CA LEU A 332 -18.03 -2.75 -4.85
C LEU A 332 -18.34 -1.24 -4.74
N GLU A 333 -19.13 -0.71 -5.67
CA GLU A 333 -19.57 0.69 -5.66
C GLU A 333 -20.34 1.05 -4.37
N GLU A 334 -21.22 0.15 -3.88
CA GLU A 334 -21.96 0.38 -2.65
C GLU A 334 -21.05 0.38 -1.42
N ILE A 335 -20.07 -0.52 -1.38
CA ILE A 335 -19.09 -0.58 -0.30
C ILE A 335 -18.30 0.73 -0.26
N VAL A 336 -17.76 1.18 -1.39
CA VAL A 336 -17.02 2.45 -1.52
C VAL A 336 -17.88 3.63 -1.07
N LYS A 337 -19.14 3.70 -1.53
CA LYS A 337 -20.07 4.77 -1.12
C LYS A 337 -20.31 4.77 0.39
N THR A 338 -20.49 3.60 0.98
CA THR A 338 -20.68 3.46 2.45
C THR A 338 -19.47 4.01 3.22
N ILE A 339 -18.25 3.64 2.79
CA ILE A 339 -17.01 4.12 3.42
C ILE A 339 -16.89 5.64 3.30
N LYS A 340 -17.12 6.21 2.11
CA LYS A 340 -17.08 7.67 1.89
C LYS A 340 -18.05 8.42 2.79
N GLN A 341 -19.26 7.92 2.92
CA GLN A 341 -20.28 8.53 3.78
C GLN A 341 -19.88 8.49 5.24
N ALA A 342 -19.45 7.33 5.75
CA ALA A 342 -18.98 7.17 7.12
C ALA A 342 -17.79 8.08 7.41
N ARG A 343 -16.79 8.10 6.53
CA ARG A 343 -15.61 8.97 6.63
C ARG A 343 -16.02 10.44 6.78
N ASN A 344 -16.86 10.95 5.88
CA ASN A 344 -17.26 12.36 5.88
C ASN A 344 -17.99 12.79 7.16
N VAL A 345 -18.75 11.90 7.79
CA VAL A 345 -19.47 12.19 9.05
C VAL A 345 -18.51 12.09 10.24
N ILE A 346 -17.77 10.97 10.32
CA ILE A 346 -16.97 10.65 11.53
C ILE A 346 -15.72 11.54 11.61
N GLU A 347 -15.08 11.90 10.49
CA GLU A 347 -13.97 12.86 10.50
C GLU A 347 -14.38 14.23 11.04
N LYS A 348 -15.59 14.68 10.71
CA LYS A 348 -16.14 15.94 11.26
C LYS A 348 -16.38 15.83 12.76
N GLU A 349 -17.03 14.75 13.18
CA GLU A 349 -17.33 14.51 14.60
C GLU A 349 -16.05 14.40 15.43
N LEU A 350 -15.06 13.63 14.95
CA LEU A 350 -13.77 13.49 15.59
C LEU A 350 -13.08 14.86 15.81
N MET A 351 -13.17 15.75 14.84
CA MET A 351 -12.55 17.08 14.92
C MET A 351 -13.34 18.08 15.80
N HIS A 352 -14.63 17.83 16.06
CA HIS A 352 -15.44 18.66 16.98
C HIS A 352 -15.37 18.20 18.44
N SER A 353 -14.97 16.97 18.71
CA SER A 353 -14.83 16.45 20.08
C SER A 353 -13.78 17.24 20.88
N HIS A 354 -14.10 17.63 22.13
CA HIS A 354 -13.24 18.52 22.92
C HIS A 354 -12.10 17.80 23.66
N ASP A 355 -12.31 16.58 24.12
CA ASP A 355 -11.30 15.81 24.91
C ASP A 355 -11.08 14.44 24.27
N ASN A 356 -10.34 14.41 23.15
CA ASN A 356 -10.11 13.17 22.43
C ASN A 356 -8.63 13.04 22.07
N ASP A 357 -7.95 12.08 22.69
CA ASP A 357 -6.54 11.76 22.43
C ASP A 357 -6.28 11.49 20.93
N VAL A 358 -7.25 10.90 20.21
CA VAL A 358 -7.15 10.65 18.77
C VAL A 358 -7.05 11.97 17.99
N LYS A 359 -7.88 12.96 18.37
CA LYS A 359 -7.83 14.29 17.75
C LYS A 359 -6.49 14.99 17.98
N GLN A 360 -6.02 15.00 19.24
CA GLN A 360 -4.73 15.62 19.58
C GLN A 360 -3.59 15.04 18.73
N LYS A 361 -3.55 13.72 18.60
CA LYS A 361 -2.57 13.01 17.80
C LYS A 361 -2.65 13.36 16.30
N ILE A 362 -3.86 13.46 15.76
CA ILE A 362 -4.08 13.88 14.37
C ILE A 362 -3.60 15.32 14.16
N GLU A 363 -3.89 16.22 15.12
CA GLU A 363 -3.46 17.63 15.04
C GLU A 363 -1.94 17.78 15.14
N GLU A 364 -1.28 17.00 16.00
CA GLU A 364 0.18 16.95 16.12
C GLU A 364 0.82 16.44 14.83
N LYS A 365 0.29 15.37 14.26
CA LYS A 365 0.79 14.80 13.01
C LYS A 365 0.56 15.74 11.83
N ALA A 366 -0.60 16.38 11.75
CA ALA A 366 -0.89 17.37 10.73
C ALA A 366 0.05 18.58 10.82
N ARG A 367 0.34 19.05 12.05
CA ARG A 367 1.33 20.12 12.29
C ARG A 367 2.72 19.68 11.81
N HIS A 368 3.18 18.48 12.18
CA HIS A 368 4.46 17.95 11.76
C HIS A 368 4.60 17.90 10.22
N TYR A 369 3.60 17.37 9.50
CA TYR A 369 3.60 17.40 8.04
C TYR A 369 3.62 18.83 7.47
N GLY A 370 2.92 19.76 8.12
CA GLY A 370 2.91 21.18 7.74
C GLY A 370 4.27 21.85 7.93
N GLU A 371 4.96 21.57 9.02
CA GLU A 371 6.33 22.04 9.30
C GLU A 371 7.36 21.51 8.30
N GLU A 372 7.17 20.30 7.80
CA GLU A 372 7.97 19.71 6.73
C GLU A 372 7.63 20.26 5.33
N GLY A 373 6.60 21.08 5.18
CA GLY A 373 6.26 21.79 3.94
C GLY A 373 4.99 21.30 3.21
N ALA A 374 4.22 20.40 3.80
CA ALA A 374 2.94 19.99 3.22
C ALA A 374 1.88 21.12 3.37
N PRO A 375 1.04 21.38 2.35
CA PRO A 375 -0.09 22.28 2.49
C PRO A 375 -1.00 21.86 3.65
N LYS A 376 -1.50 22.82 4.44
CA LYS A 376 -2.29 22.54 5.66
C LYS A 376 -3.45 21.56 5.43
N THR A 377 -4.17 21.70 4.31
CA THR A 377 -5.29 20.82 3.96
C THR A 377 -4.82 19.39 3.74
N LEU A 378 -3.75 19.20 2.96
CA LEU A 378 -3.16 17.89 2.69
C LEU A 378 -2.59 17.26 3.97
N ALA A 379 -1.86 18.04 4.76
CA ALA A 379 -1.31 17.59 6.05
C ALA A 379 -2.40 17.04 6.98
N LYS A 380 -3.53 17.75 7.07
CA LYS A 380 -4.69 17.32 7.85
C LYS A 380 -5.33 16.05 7.29
N GLN A 381 -5.53 15.97 5.95
CA GLN A 381 -6.10 14.79 5.31
C GLN A 381 -5.23 13.53 5.51
N LEU A 382 -3.91 13.66 5.36
CA LEU A 382 -2.98 12.55 5.61
C LEU A 382 -2.97 12.11 7.07
N ALA A 383 -3.03 13.05 8.02
CA ALA A 383 -3.10 12.72 9.44
C ALA A 383 -4.40 12.01 9.82
N LEU A 384 -5.53 12.38 9.20
CA LEU A 384 -6.84 11.74 9.41
C LEU A 384 -6.88 10.28 8.95
N LEU A 385 -5.98 9.85 8.06
CA LEU A 385 -5.90 8.45 7.63
C LEU A 385 -5.59 7.48 8.79
N GLU A 386 -4.97 7.93 9.87
CA GLU A 386 -4.76 7.08 11.05
C GLU A 386 -6.07 6.64 11.71
N ALA A 387 -7.15 7.39 11.51
CA ALA A 387 -8.47 7.03 12.02
C ALA A 387 -9.25 6.06 11.11
N ALA A 388 -8.70 5.66 9.96
CA ALA A 388 -9.43 4.86 8.97
C ALA A 388 -10.01 3.54 9.53
N PRO A 389 -9.27 2.69 10.29
CA PRO A 389 -9.85 1.50 10.90
C PRO A 389 -10.95 1.84 11.89
N ILE A 390 -10.80 2.92 12.68
CA ILE A 390 -11.80 3.39 13.65
C ILE A 390 -13.08 3.85 12.95
N ILE A 391 -12.95 4.57 11.84
CA ILE A 391 -14.08 5.02 11.01
C ILE A 391 -14.87 3.80 10.51
N CYS A 392 -14.15 2.78 10.04
CA CYS A 392 -14.76 1.53 9.59
C CYS A 392 -15.46 0.78 10.75
N ASP A 393 -14.85 0.70 11.94
CA ASP A 393 -15.45 0.12 13.14
C ASP A 393 -16.75 0.82 13.51
N ILE A 394 -16.73 2.15 13.63
CA ILE A 394 -17.91 2.95 13.99
C ILE A 394 -19.04 2.74 12.97
N SER A 395 -18.72 2.71 11.68
CA SER A 395 -19.68 2.46 10.61
C SER A 395 -20.32 1.07 10.75
N LEU A 396 -19.53 0.05 11.02
CA LEU A 396 -20.00 -1.33 11.23
C LEU A 396 -20.90 -1.43 12.47
N ILE A 397 -20.47 -0.85 13.59
CA ILE A 397 -21.21 -0.83 14.85
C ILE A 397 -22.55 -0.14 14.67
N ALA A 398 -22.57 1.04 14.04
CA ALA A 398 -23.79 1.80 13.79
C ALA A 398 -24.81 0.97 12.98
N LYS A 399 -24.34 0.27 11.93
CA LYS A 399 -25.16 -0.64 11.12
C LYS A 399 -25.71 -1.82 11.93
N GLN A 400 -24.86 -2.49 12.74
CA GLN A 400 -25.25 -3.68 13.51
C GLN A 400 -26.17 -3.37 14.70
N SER A 401 -26.06 -2.15 15.26
CA SER A 401 -26.89 -1.70 16.38
C SER A 401 -28.09 -0.85 15.95
N ASN A 402 -28.26 -0.61 14.66
CA ASN A 402 -29.26 0.31 14.09
C ASN A 402 -29.23 1.68 14.79
N SER A 403 -28.04 2.21 14.99
CA SER A 403 -27.78 3.48 15.69
C SER A 403 -27.24 4.54 14.73
N ASP A 404 -27.39 5.79 15.11
CA ASP A 404 -26.80 6.92 14.40
C ASP A 404 -25.27 6.91 14.48
N LEU A 405 -24.59 7.37 13.42
CA LEU A 405 -23.12 7.39 13.33
C LEU A 405 -22.48 8.30 14.38
N ILE A 406 -23.05 9.48 14.64
CA ILE A 406 -22.51 10.48 15.59
C ILE A 406 -22.59 9.93 17.01
N LYS A 407 -23.76 9.39 17.36
CA LYS A 407 -23.97 8.75 18.67
C LYS A 407 -23.02 7.57 18.89
N THR A 408 -22.85 6.72 17.87
CA THR A 408 -21.95 5.57 17.92
C THR A 408 -20.49 6.04 18.08
N ALA A 409 -20.07 7.07 17.35
CA ALA A 409 -18.74 7.66 17.44
C ALA A 409 -18.46 8.21 18.84
N GLY A 410 -19.41 8.94 19.43
CA GLY A 410 -19.28 9.48 20.80
C GLY A 410 -19.03 8.39 21.84
N ILE A 411 -19.81 7.29 21.80
CA ILE A 411 -19.62 6.14 22.70
C ILE A 411 -18.28 5.45 22.45
N TYR A 412 -17.90 5.23 21.18
CA TYR A 412 -16.64 4.59 20.82
C TYR A 412 -15.44 5.38 21.34
N PHE A 413 -15.39 6.70 21.10
CA PHE A 413 -14.29 7.54 21.56
C PHE A 413 -14.22 7.63 23.10
N SER A 414 -15.37 7.72 23.78
CA SER A 414 -15.42 7.72 25.24
C SER A 414 -14.90 6.41 25.83
N LEU A 415 -15.24 5.26 25.22
CA LEU A 415 -14.70 3.95 25.64
C LEU A 415 -13.20 3.87 25.38
N ALA A 416 -12.75 4.25 24.17
CA ALA A 416 -11.34 4.22 23.78
C ALA A 416 -10.46 5.06 24.72
N GLN A 417 -10.97 6.21 25.19
CA GLN A 417 -10.29 7.07 26.14
C GLN A 417 -10.15 6.41 27.51
N ILE A 418 -11.23 5.81 28.06
CA ILE A 418 -11.19 5.16 29.38
C ILE A 418 -10.18 4.02 29.41
N ILE A 419 -10.18 3.15 28.39
CA ILE A 419 -9.24 2.03 28.31
C ILE A 419 -7.87 2.40 27.74
N ARG A 420 -7.63 3.69 27.48
CA ARG A 420 -6.35 4.23 27.00
C ARG A 420 -5.84 3.57 25.71
N ILE A 421 -6.74 3.30 24.77
CA ILE A 421 -6.43 2.58 23.52
C ILE A 421 -5.27 3.20 22.74
N ASN A 422 -5.18 4.53 22.73
CA ASN A 422 -4.09 5.23 22.04
C ASN A 422 -2.71 4.88 22.60
N ARG A 423 -2.58 4.81 23.96
CA ARG A 423 -1.33 4.40 24.59
C ARG A 423 -0.98 2.95 24.29
N ILE A 424 -1.98 2.07 24.25
CA ILE A 424 -1.81 0.66 23.87
C ILE A 424 -1.28 0.57 22.42
N ASN A 425 -1.89 1.31 21.49
CA ASN A 425 -1.49 1.33 20.09
C ASN A 425 -0.09 1.92 19.89
N GLU A 426 0.27 2.99 20.60
CA GLU A 426 1.61 3.56 20.58
C GLU A 426 2.66 2.59 21.09
N ALA A 427 2.39 2.00 22.25
CA ALA A 427 3.27 1.01 22.85
C ALA A 427 3.46 -0.21 21.91
N SER A 428 2.43 -0.61 21.16
CA SER A 428 2.53 -1.70 20.19
C SER A 428 3.47 -1.42 19.03
N ARG A 429 3.71 -0.16 18.67
CA ARG A 429 4.58 0.24 17.55
C ARG A 429 6.08 0.07 17.86
N ILE A 430 6.43 0.07 19.14
CA ILE A 430 7.82 -0.05 19.60
C ILE A 430 8.17 -1.47 20.05
N ILE A 431 7.22 -2.42 20.01
CA ILE A 431 7.47 -3.82 20.32
C ILE A 431 8.45 -4.39 19.28
N PRO A 432 9.60 -4.94 19.70
CA PRO A 432 10.52 -5.58 18.78
C PRO A 432 9.85 -6.78 18.10
N VAL A 433 9.85 -6.79 16.79
CA VAL A 433 9.42 -7.92 15.94
C VAL A 433 10.69 -8.59 15.43
N VAL A 434 10.97 -9.80 15.90
CA VAL A 434 12.19 -10.52 15.56
C VAL A 434 11.98 -11.37 14.30
N ASP A 435 10.79 -11.94 14.16
CA ASP A 435 10.47 -12.80 13.02
C ASP A 435 9.04 -12.60 12.52
N TYR A 436 8.69 -13.40 11.54
CA TYR A 436 7.37 -13.39 10.92
C TYR A 436 6.23 -13.74 11.91
N TYR A 437 6.46 -14.71 12.80
CA TYR A 437 5.44 -15.17 13.76
C TYR A 437 5.16 -14.14 14.85
N ASP A 438 6.18 -13.41 15.27
CA ASP A 438 6.04 -12.25 16.16
C ASP A 438 5.09 -11.21 15.56
N SER A 439 5.26 -10.94 14.28
CA SER A 439 4.42 -10.00 13.54
C SER A 439 2.96 -10.46 13.47
N MET A 440 2.75 -11.75 13.20
CA MET A 440 1.40 -12.33 13.19
C MET A 440 0.74 -12.27 14.57
N ALA A 441 1.45 -12.64 15.63
CA ALA A 441 0.94 -12.59 17.00
C ALA A 441 0.55 -11.16 17.41
N LEU A 442 1.37 -10.17 17.05
CA LEU A 442 1.06 -8.76 17.31
C LEU A 442 -0.20 -8.28 16.56
N ASN A 443 -0.32 -8.64 15.28
CA ASN A 443 -1.48 -8.29 14.47
C ASN A 443 -2.77 -8.96 15.00
N GLN A 444 -2.70 -10.22 15.40
CA GLN A 444 -3.83 -10.93 15.99
C GLN A 444 -4.27 -10.31 17.32
N ALA A 445 -3.33 -9.89 18.16
CA ALA A 445 -3.64 -9.20 19.41
C ALA A 445 -4.31 -7.83 19.17
N LYS A 446 -3.85 -7.06 18.16
CA LYS A 446 -4.48 -5.80 17.74
C LYS A 446 -5.93 -6.03 17.27
N GLU A 447 -6.16 -7.05 16.45
CA GLU A 447 -7.52 -7.38 15.97
C GLU A 447 -8.43 -7.79 17.14
N SER A 448 -7.94 -8.57 18.08
CA SER A 448 -8.68 -8.96 19.30
C SER A 448 -9.11 -7.73 20.14
N ILE A 449 -8.25 -6.72 20.23
CA ILE A 449 -8.59 -5.44 20.90
C ILE A 449 -9.70 -4.73 20.14
N SER A 450 -9.59 -4.56 18.83
CA SER A 450 -10.59 -3.89 17.99
C SER A 450 -11.95 -4.61 18.06
N GLU A 451 -11.94 -5.96 17.98
CA GLU A 451 -13.13 -6.77 18.11
C GLU A 451 -13.81 -6.58 19.48
N SER A 452 -13.01 -6.52 20.54
CA SER A 452 -13.49 -6.30 21.90
C SER A 452 -14.17 -4.95 22.04
N LEU A 453 -13.57 -3.89 21.50
CA LEU A 453 -14.15 -2.55 21.47
C LEU A 453 -15.50 -2.53 20.74
N ARG A 454 -15.56 -3.14 19.56
CA ARG A 454 -16.81 -3.24 18.79
C ARG A 454 -17.92 -3.90 19.60
N LYS A 455 -17.62 -5.04 20.21
CA LYS A 455 -18.60 -5.80 21.02
C LYS A 455 -19.11 -5.02 22.22
N ILE A 456 -18.21 -4.32 22.92
CA ILE A 456 -18.58 -3.49 24.09
C ILE A 456 -19.49 -2.34 23.65
N VAL A 457 -19.13 -1.59 22.58
CA VAL A 457 -19.95 -0.48 22.08
C VAL A 457 -21.33 -0.96 21.60
N ILE A 458 -21.39 -2.08 20.87
CA ILE A 458 -22.67 -2.69 20.46
C ILE A 458 -23.53 -3.04 21.68
N LYS A 459 -22.93 -3.60 22.74
CA LYS A 459 -23.63 -3.92 23.99
C LYS A 459 -24.16 -2.67 24.68
N ILE A 460 -23.36 -1.61 24.77
CA ILE A 460 -23.79 -0.31 25.30
C ILE A 460 -25.00 0.22 24.55
N LEU A 461 -24.92 0.22 23.21
CA LEU A 461 -26.01 0.71 22.35
C LEU A 461 -27.27 -0.14 22.47
N LYS A 462 -27.17 -1.46 22.53
CA LYS A 462 -28.32 -2.37 22.68
C LYS A 462 -29.00 -2.23 24.05
N ASN A 463 -28.24 -2.17 25.13
CA ASN A 463 -28.78 -2.20 26.48
C ASN A 463 -29.17 -0.81 26.99
N TYR A 464 -28.42 0.21 26.64
CA TYR A 464 -28.58 1.57 27.16
C TYR A 464 -28.90 2.61 26.08
N GLY A 465 -29.02 2.22 24.82
CA GLY A 465 -29.18 3.14 23.69
C GLY A 465 -30.41 4.07 23.77
N LYS A 466 -31.43 3.73 24.58
CA LYS A 466 -32.60 4.58 24.80
C LYS A 466 -32.40 5.61 25.96
N LYS A 467 -31.30 5.52 26.70
CA LYS A 467 -30.97 6.48 27.75
C LYS A 467 -30.45 7.79 27.15
N GLU A 468 -30.56 8.88 27.86
CA GLU A 468 -30.06 10.20 27.47
C GLU A 468 -28.54 10.15 27.27
N ASP A 469 -27.81 9.55 28.20
CA ASP A 469 -26.38 9.25 28.10
C ASP A 469 -26.13 7.75 28.33
N PRO A 470 -26.07 6.97 27.23
CA PRO A 470 -25.85 5.54 27.30
C PRO A 470 -24.51 5.15 27.90
N PHE A 471 -23.46 5.93 27.57
CA PHE A 471 -22.09 5.63 28.01
C PHE A 471 -21.90 5.85 29.50
N THR A 472 -22.31 6.99 30.02
CA THR A 472 -22.24 7.27 31.48
C THR A 472 -23.08 6.30 32.27
N THR A 473 -24.24 5.88 31.75
CA THR A 473 -25.08 4.87 32.41
C THR A 473 -24.35 3.52 32.52
N TRP A 474 -23.76 3.04 31.42
CA TRP A 474 -22.97 1.81 31.41
C TRP A 474 -21.74 1.92 32.31
N LYS A 475 -20.99 3.03 32.24
CA LYS A 475 -19.81 3.26 33.07
C LYS A 475 -20.07 3.13 34.55
N LYS A 476 -21.19 3.69 35.04
CA LYS A 476 -21.60 3.57 36.45
C LYS A 476 -21.95 2.14 36.87
N THR A 477 -22.50 1.37 35.93
CA THR A 477 -22.88 -0.03 36.23
C THR A 477 -21.64 -0.95 36.32
N GLU A 478 -20.59 -0.64 35.61
CA GLU A 478 -19.38 -1.47 35.47
C GLU A 478 -18.13 -0.83 36.10
N GLU A 479 -18.31 0.17 36.99
CA GLU A 479 -17.25 1.06 37.47
C GLU A 479 -16.05 0.30 38.07
N ASP A 480 -16.31 -0.63 38.98
CA ASP A 480 -15.27 -1.40 39.68
C ASP A 480 -14.47 -2.27 38.70
N HIS A 481 -15.14 -2.89 37.73
CA HIS A 481 -14.52 -3.75 36.76
C HIS A 481 -13.70 -2.97 35.73
N ILE A 482 -14.21 -1.84 35.25
CA ILE A 482 -13.49 -0.91 34.40
C ILE A 482 -12.21 -0.44 35.08
N HIS A 483 -12.32 -0.07 36.38
CA HIS A 483 -11.18 0.40 37.17
C HIS A 483 -10.09 -0.69 37.31
N ASP A 484 -10.49 -1.93 37.65
CA ASP A 484 -9.50 -3.04 37.74
C ASP A 484 -8.80 -3.29 36.43
N VAL A 485 -9.54 -3.43 35.32
CA VAL A 485 -8.96 -3.68 33.98
C VAL A 485 -8.05 -2.53 33.56
N THR A 486 -8.45 -1.27 33.72
CA THR A 486 -7.64 -0.12 33.32
C THR A 486 -6.34 0.03 34.11
N ASN A 487 -6.38 -0.28 35.42
CA ASN A 487 -5.18 -0.28 36.27
C ASN A 487 -4.18 -1.36 35.83
N ARG A 488 -4.67 -2.56 35.57
CA ARG A 488 -3.85 -3.69 35.11
C ARG A 488 -3.21 -3.41 33.73
N ILE A 489 -3.98 -2.83 32.81
CA ILE A 489 -3.47 -2.40 31.51
C ILE A 489 -2.38 -1.33 31.67
N SER A 490 -2.62 -0.33 32.52
CA SER A 490 -1.64 0.74 32.79
C SER A 490 -0.31 0.17 33.31
N ALA A 491 -0.38 -0.74 34.27
CA ALA A 491 0.82 -1.40 34.80
C ALA A 491 1.58 -2.24 33.75
N LEU A 492 0.89 -2.79 32.75
CA LEU A 492 1.53 -3.52 31.65
C LEU A 492 2.24 -2.58 30.66
N ILE A 493 1.66 -1.42 30.38
CA ILE A 493 2.18 -0.46 29.39
C ILE A 493 3.38 0.33 29.95
N GLU A 494 3.41 0.61 31.24
CA GLU A 494 4.47 1.37 31.91
C GLU A 494 5.78 0.58 32.07
N ASN A 495 5.74 -0.75 31.88
CA ASN A 495 6.92 -1.61 31.85
C ASN A 495 7.25 -2.01 30.41
N ASP A 496 8.49 -2.48 30.15
CA ASP A 496 8.93 -2.91 28.82
C ASP A 496 7.92 -3.84 28.15
N LEU A 497 7.14 -3.29 27.22
CA LEU A 497 6.06 -3.99 26.55
C LEU A 497 6.68 -4.95 25.50
N ASN A 498 6.29 -6.22 25.59
CA ASN A 498 6.61 -7.25 24.61
C ASN A 498 5.33 -7.90 24.09
N ILE A 499 5.45 -8.79 23.11
CA ILE A 499 4.30 -9.44 22.46
C ILE A 499 3.43 -10.18 23.49
N SER A 500 4.02 -10.90 24.43
CA SER A 500 3.26 -11.64 25.46
C SER A 500 2.44 -10.70 26.36
N ARG A 501 3.03 -9.60 26.81
CA ARG A 501 2.33 -8.60 27.63
C ARG A 501 1.23 -7.89 26.83
N PHE A 502 1.50 -7.60 25.54
CA PHE A 502 0.50 -6.99 24.65
C PHE A 502 -0.70 -7.94 24.41
N THR A 503 -0.43 -9.22 24.16
CA THR A 503 -1.48 -10.24 24.03
C THR A 503 -2.29 -10.40 25.33
N PHE A 504 -1.63 -10.31 26.48
CA PHE A 504 -2.32 -10.34 27.78
C PHE A 504 -3.20 -9.10 27.99
N ALA A 505 -2.76 -7.91 27.60
CA ALA A 505 -3.56 -6.69 27.62
C ALA A 505 -4.80 -6.81 26.72
N ALA A 506 -4.68 -7.40 25.53
CA ALA A 506 -5.81 -7.71 24.66
C ALA A 506 -6.83 -8.64 25.34
N GLY A 507 -6.35 -9.66 26.06
CA GLY A 507 -7.19 -10.55 26.87
C GLY A 507 -7.94 -9.83 27.98
N LEU A 508 -7.31 -8.87 28.66
CA LEU A 508 -7.96 -8.05 29.69
C LEU A 508 -9.11 -7.17 29.12
N ILE A 509 -8.88 -6.56 27.96
CA ILE A 509 -9.94 -5.79 27.28
C ILE A 509 -11.11 -6.70 26.89
N SER A 510 -10.80 -7.92 26.44
CA SER A 510 -11.82 -8.91 26.12
C SER A 510 -12.69 -9.31 27.32
N GLN A 511 -12.18 -9.26 28.55
CA GLN A 511 -12.96 -9.54 29.74
C GLN A 511 -14.10 -8.52 29.97
N LEU A 512 -13.90 -7.25 29.56
CA LEU A 512 -14.95 -6.22 29.62
C LEU A 512 -16.20 -6.53 28.76
N GLN A 513 -16.09 -7.45 27.78
CA GLN A 513 -17.25 -7.88 26.99
C GLN A 513 -18.24 -8.74 27.80
N ASN A 514 -17.74 -9.50 28.77
CA ASN A 514 -18.49 -10.54 29.48
C ASN A 514 -19.24 -10.04 30.69
N THR A 515 -19.11 -8.76 31.05
CA THR A 515 -19.77 -8.14 32.19
C THR A 515 -21.25 -7.84 31.90
N GLY A 516 -22.12 -8.09 32.87
CA GLY A 516 -23.56 -7.81 32.76
C GLY A 516 -24.47 -9.01 32.45
N PHE A 517 -24.01 -10.23 32.67
CA PHE A 517 -24.88 -11.40 32.86
C PHE A 517 -25.01 -11.66 34.39
N GLN A 518 -25.61 -10.72 35.11
CA GLN A 518 -26.35 -11.10 36.35
C GLN A 518 -27.82 -10.96 36.00
N THR A 519 -28.45 -12.11 35.97
CA THR A 519 -29.86 -12.48 35.78
C THR A 519 -30.84 -11.47 36.33
#